data_7561bbd4dd54d29ec03ce12f1a3a830b
#
_entry.id   7561bbd4dd54d29ec03ce12f1a3a830b
#
_cell.length_a   1.000
_cell.length_b   1.000
_cell.length_c   1.000
_cell.angle_alpha   90.00
_cell.angle_beta   90.00
_cell.angle_gamma   90.00
#
_symmetry.space_group_name_H-M   'P 1'
#
loop_
_entity.id
_entity.type
_entity.pdbx_description
1 polymer ?
#
loop_
_entity_poly.entity_id
_entity_poly.type
_entity_poly.pdbx_seq_one_letter_code
_entity_poly.pdbx_strand_id
1 'polypeptide(L)'
;MKKILILFLVIFSLSFSFELKKENFEIMKNKSLKLSEEEMKNQSEKVVEVFNKEISDRIESKNKGIGYSENTNLETGEKNFKVNVPDVLMNNKVYEKTIYEIEKINFISKNKVEVIYTEKSPNIFEIMFSEEFNKKLEDKVSKELGYKLDNEKIQKLSNEERLKANAIILSEYQNEMIKILDNNQFEYMTNKNKMILERKKKGWEYKDE
;
A
#
# COMPACT_ATOMS: atom_id res chain seq x y z
N MET A 1 -4.05 -15.96 -37.21
CA MET A 1 -4.64 -15.66 -35.90
C MET A 1 -3.87 -16.25 -34.71
N LYS A 2 -2.53 -16.39 -34.76
CA LYS A 2 -1.71 -16.92 -33.64
C LYS A 2 -0.69 -15.92 -33.05
N LYS A 3 -0.68 -14.66 -33.53
CA LYS A 3 0.28 -13.65 -33.07
C LYS A 3 -0.28 -12.63 -32.06
N ILE A 4 -1.56 -12.63 -31.76
CA ILE A 4 -2.19 -11.70 -30.82
C ILE A 4 -2.20 -12.24 -29.37
N LEU A 5 -2.07 -13.57 -29.20
CA LEU A 5 -2.10 -14.21 -27.89
C LEU A 5 -0.79 -14.05 -27.08
N ILE A 6 0.33 -13.69 -27.73
CA ILE A 6 1.62 -13.55 -27.06
C ILE A 6 1.81 -12.14 -26.47
N LEU A 7 1.07 -11.15 -26.96
CA LEU A 7 1.15 -9.77 -26.46
C LEU A 7 0.41 -9.56 -25.13
N PHE A 8 -0.55 -10.42 -24.81
CA PHE A 8 -1.30 -10.34 -23.54
C PHE A 8 -0.62 -10.99 -22.34
N LEU A 9 0.40 -11.85 -22.56
CA LEU A 9 1.13 -12.52 -21.51
C LEU A 9 2.35 -11.75 -20.98
N VAL A 10 2.76 -10.69 -21.66
CA VAL A 10 3.91 -9.85 -21.26
C VAL A 10 3.50 -8.67 -20.36
N ILE A 11 2.20 -8.36 -20.28
CA ILE A 11 1.71 -7.20 -19.50
C ILE A 11 1.41 -7.54 -18.03
N PHE A 12 1.44 -8.81 -17.63
CA PHE A 12 1.10 -9.24 -16.25
C PHE A 12 2.30 -9.60 -15.35
N SER A 13 3.53 -9.35 -15.78
CA SER A 13 4.68 -9.38 -14.90
C SER A 13 5.19 -7.97 -14.58
N LEU A 14 4.29 -7.11 -14.11
CA LEU A 14 4.70 -5.98 -13.30
C LEU A 14 5.13 -6.58 -11.95
N SER A 15 6.38 -7.02 -11.89
CA SER A 15 7.06 -7.29 -10.64
C SER A 15 7.03 -5.97 -9.86
N PHE A 16 6.18 -5.90 -8.84
CA PHE A 16 6.22 -4.84 -7.86
C PHE A 16 7.60 -4.88 -7.20
N SER A 17 8.51 -4.03 -7.67
CA SER A 17 9.81 -3.86 -7.05
C SER A 17 9.64 -2.80 -5.96
N PHE A 18 9.34 -3.23 -4.74
CA PHE A 18 9.57 -2.36 -3.60
C PHE A 18 11.08 -2.27 -3.34
N GLU A 19 11.57 -1.08 -3.02
CA GLU A 19 12.99 -0.86 -2.78
C GLU A 19 13.34 -1.34 -1.37
N LEU A 20 14.01 -2.48 -1.27
CA LEU A 20 14.67 -2.93 -0.05
C LEU A 20 16.11 -2.43 -0.04
N LYS A 21 16.37 -1.42 0.78
CA LYS A 21 17.75 -1.03 1.07
C LYS A 21 18.41 -2.11 1.92
N LYS A 22 19.34 -2.81 1.29
CA LYS A 22 20.04 -3.99 1.81
C LYS A 22 21.21 -3.64 2.74
N GLU A 23 21.33 -2.40 3.25
CA GLU A 23 22.57 -1.94 3.86
C GLU A 23 22.40 -1.65 5.37
N ASN A 24 23.31 -2.29 6.14
CA ASN A 24 23.69 -1.93 7.52
C ASN A 24 22.65 -2.10 8.63
N PHE A 25 21.96 -3.24 8.68
CA PHE A 25 21.20 -3.57 9.88
C PHE A 25 22.08 -4.18 10.98
N GLU A 26 21.74 -3.92 12.22
CA GLU A 26 22.41 -4.46 13.39
C GLU A 26 21.96 -5.91 13.63
N ILE A 27 22.91 -6.83 13.82
CA ILE A 27 22.62 -8.20 14.23
C ILE A 27 22.95 -8.36 15.71
N MET A 28 21.94 -8.70 16.51
CA MET A 28 22.06 -8.91 17.94
C MET A 28 21.63 -10.32 18.34
N LYS A 29 22.10 -10.75 19.50
CA LYS A 29 21.65 -12.00 20.13
C LYS A 29 21.47 -11.82 21.63
N ASN A 30 20.56 -12.60 22.21
CA ASN A 30 20.51 -12.77 23.65
C ASN A 30 21.85 -13.34 24.16
N LYS A 31 22.39 -12.78 25.25
CA LYS A 31 23.69 -13.15 25.83
C LYS A 31 23.83 -14.63 26.14
N SER A 32 22.72 -15.33 26.41
CA SER A 32 22.69 -16.77 26.68
C SER A 32 22.82 -17.67 25.44
N LEU A 33 22.69 -17.08 24.22
CA LEU A 33 22.71 -17.85 22.98
C LEU A 33 24.13 -18.14 22.53
N LYS A 34 24.43 -19.43 22.40
CA LYS A 34 25.70 -19.94 21.83
C LYS A 34 25.57 -20.03 20.30
N LEU A 35 25.55 -18.87 19.63
CA LEU A 35 25.63 -18.75 18.18
C LEU A 35 26.94 -18.04 17.82
N SER A 36 27.67 -18.58 16.84
CA SER A 36 28.86 -17.90 16.26
C SER A 36 28.42 -16.71 15.40
N GLU A 37 29.33 -15.79 15.12
CA GLU A 37 29.07 -14.66 14.21
C GLU A 37 28.70 -15.14 12.80
N GLU A 38 29.39 -16.18 12.31
CA GLU A 38 29.11 -16.77 11.01
C GLU A 38 27.72 -17.41 10.95
N GLU A 39 27.32 -18.14 12.01
CA GLU A 39 25.97 -18.70 12.11
C GLU A 39 24.92 -17.60 12.14
N MET A 40 25.14 -16.52 12.89
CA MET A 40 24.23 -15.37 12.92
C MET A 40 24.10 -14.72 11.56
N LYS A 41 25.21 -14.49 10.85
CA LYS A 41 25.20 -13.92 9.51
C LYS A 41 24.39 -14.79 8.54
N ASN A 42 24.69 -16.09 8.47
CA ASN A 42 23.99 -17.03 7.59
C ASN A 42 22.49 -17.15 7.91
N GLN A 43 22.12 -17.08 9.20
CA GLN A 43 20.72 -17.09 9.60
C GLN A 43 20.02 -15.76 9.27
N SER A 44 20.71 -14.62 9.41
CA SER A 44 20.16 -13.31 9.09
C SER A 44 19.82 -13.17 7.61
N GLU A 45 20.65 -13.72 6.72
CA GLU A 45 20.34 -13.74 5.28
C GLU A 45 19.01 -14.45 5.00
N LYS A 46 18.77 -15.61 5.63
CA LYS A 46 17.51 -16.35 5.50
C LYS A 46 16.33 -15.60 6.15
N VAL A 47 16.56 -14.91 7.25
CA VAL A 47 15.55 -14.06 7.91
C VAL A 47 15.15 -12.93 6.99
N VAL A 48 16.11 -12.27 6.32
CA VAL A 48 15.84 -11.21 5.34
C VAL A 48 15.02 -11.73 4.16
N GLU A 49 15.33 -12.92 3.63
CA GLU A 49 14.55 -13.53 2.54
C GLU A 49 13.08 -13.74 2.94
N VAL A 50 12.85 -14.28 4.16
CA VAL A 50 11.48 -14.50 4.67
C VAL A 50 10.78 -13.19 4.96
N PHE A 51 11.48 -12.20 5.53
CA PHE A 51 10.94 -10.86 5.74
C PHE A 51 10.47 -10.24 4.42
N ASN A 52 11.30 -10.28 3.39
CA ASN A 52 10.99 -9.74 2.07
C ASN A 52 9.76 -10.41 1.46
N LYS A 53 9.70 -11.73 1.54
CA LYS A 53 8.54 -12.49 1.09
C LYS A 53 7.27 -12.10 1.83
N GLU A 54 7.33 -12.01 3.15
CA GLU A 54 6.18 -11.65 3.98
C GLU A 54 5.66 -10.25 3.67
N ILE A 55 6.55 -9.26 3.46
CA ILE A 55 6.16 -7.92 3.04
C ILE A 55 5.48 -7.97 1.67
N SER A 56 6.06 -8.70 0.70
CA SER A 56 5.46 -8.88 -0.63
C SER A 56 4.07 -9.51 -0.56
N ASP A 57 3.92 -10.59 0.20
CA ASP A 57 2.65 -11.31 0.37
C ASP A 57 1.57 -10.39 1.02
N ARG A 58 1.95 -9.54 1.99
CA ARG A 58 1.06 -8.55 2.61
C ARG A 58 0.59 -7.49 1.61
N ILE A 59 1.49 -6.98 0.78
CA ILE A 59 1.15 -6.02 -0.28
C ILE A 59 0.18 -6.66 -1.27
N GLU A 60 0.49 -7.87 -1.76
CA GLU A 60 -0.38 -8.60 -2.68
C GLU A 60 -1.76 -8.92 -2.08
N SER A 61 -1.82 -9.30 -0.80
CA SER A 61 -3.09 -9.62 -0.15
C SER A 61 -4.00 -8.39 -0.02
N LYS A 62 -3.43 -7.22 0.28
CA LYS A 62 -4.17 -5.95 0.32
C LYS A 62 -4.66 -5.54 -1.06
N ASN A 63 -3.91 -5.85 -2.11
CA ASN A 63 -4.30 -5.57 -3.49
C ASN A 63 -5.38 -6.54 -4.02
N LYS A 64 -5.41 -7.77 -3.54
CA LYS A 64 -6.47 -8.75 -3.87
C LYS A 64 -7.81 -8.45 -3.21
N GLY A 65 -7.83 -7.58 -2.21
CA GLY A 65 -9.05 -7.06 -1.58
C GLY A 65 -9.83 -6.07 -2.45
N ILE A 66 -9.89 -6.28 -3.77
CA ILE A 66 -10.87 -5.62 -4.65
C ILE A 66 -12.23 -6.18 -4.24
N GLY A 67 -12.72 -5.71 -3.10
CA GLY A 67 -14.02 -6.08 -2.60
C GLY A 67 -15.07 -5.33 -3.40
N TYR A 68 -15.90 -6.05 -4.11
CA TYR A 68 -17.25 -5.58 -4.37
C TYR A 68 -17.91 -5.47 -3.00
N SER A 69 -18.05 -4.28 -2.44
CA SER A 69 -18.91 -4.12 -1.28
C SER A 69 -20.33 -4.01 -1.79
N GLU A 70 -21.10 -5.06 -1.58
CA GLU A 70 -22.54 -5.05 -1.78
C GLU A 70 -23.17 -4.35 -0.56
N ASN A 71 -23.51 -3.07 -0.71
CA ASN A 71 -24.32 -2.36 0.27
C ASN A 71 -25.79 -2.48 -0.13
N THR A 72 -26.55 -3.25 0.62
CA THR A 72 -28.01 -3.27 0.48
C THR A 72 -28.57 -2.09 1.30
N ASN A 73 -29.27 -1.19 0.64
CA ASN A 73 -30.04 -0.18 1.36
C ASN A 73 -31.18 -0.87 2.11
N LEU A 74 -31.11 -0.87 3.44
CA LEU A 74 -32.06 -1.58 4.30
C LEU A 74 -33.51 -1.04 4.20
N GLU A 75 -33.69 0.20 3.71
CA GLU A 75 -35.02 0.80 3.53
C GLU A 75 -35.66 0.48 2.17
N THR A 76 -34.86 0.40 1.11
CA THR A 76 -35.39 0.22 -0.26
C THR A 76 -35.13 -1.18 -0.84
N GLY A 77 -34.28 -1.97 -0.22
CA GLY A 77 -33.85 -3.28 -0.75
C GLY A 77 -32.98 -3.19 -2.01
N GLU A 78 -32.61 -1.99 -2.45
CA GLU A 78 -31.74 -1.79 -3.60
C GLU A 78 -30.29 -2.17 -3.31
N LYS A 79 -29.73 -3.00 -4.19
CA LYS A 79 -28.33 -3.41 -4.15
C LYS A 79 -27.47 -2.38 -4.90
N ASN A 80 -26.69 -1.62 -4.16
CA ASN A 80 -25.71 -0.71 -4.74
C ASN A 80 -24.33 -1.39 -4.82
N PHE A 81 -23.85 -1.66 -6.03
CA PHE A 81 -22.49 -2.13 -6.25
C PHE A 81 -21.52 -0.97 -6.24
N LYS A 82 -20.71 -0.85 -5.19
CA LYS A 82 -19.57 0.06 -5.18
C LYS A 82 -18.35 -0.68 -5.71
N VAL A 83 -17.94 -0.36 -6.93
CA VAL A 83 -16.64 -0.77 -7.45
C VAL A 83 -15.61 0.24 -6.94
N ASN A 84 -14.80 -0.17 -5.96
CA ASN A 84 -13.69 0.66 -5.45
C ASN A 84 -12.41 0.46 -6.29
N VAL A 85 -12.53 0.34 -7.63
CA VAL A 85 -11.39 0.23 -8.56
C VAL A 85 -10.35 1.35 -8.34
N PRO A 86 -10.78 2.56 -8.08
CA PRO A 86 -9.89 3.70 -7.88
C PRO A 86 -9.00 3.61 -6.64
N ASP A 87 -9.51 3.10 -5.53
CA ASP A 87 -8.72 2.96 -4.30
C ASP A 87 -7.59 1.95 -4.48
N VAL A 88 -7.78 0.95 -5.34
CA VAL A 88 -6.76 -0.06 -5.66
C VAL A 88 -5.60 0.55 -6.42
N LEU A 89 -5.86 1.38 -7.44
CA LEU A 89 -4.79 2.04 -8.23
C LEU A 89 -3.97 2.98 -7.35
N MET A 90 -4.63 3.78 -6.53
CA MET A 90 -3.96 4.68 -5.60
C MET A 90 -3.15 3.91 -4.55
N ASN A 91 -3.72 2.86 -3.97
CA ASN A 91 -3.03 2.03 -2.98
C ASN A 91 -1.80 1.35 -3.60
N ASN A 92 -1.91 0.83 -4.82
CA ASN A 92 -0.77 0.25 -5.52
C ASN A 92 0.36 1.26 -5.69
N LYS A 93 0.05 2.51 -6.08
CA LYS A 93 1.04 3.58 -6.19
C LYS A 93 1.67 3.93 -4.84
N VAL A 94 0.90 3.96 -3.76
CA VAL A 94 1.45 4.15 -2.41
C VAL A 94 2.44 3.03 -2.06
N TYR A 95 2.07 1.76 -2.31
CA TYR A 95 2.97 0.63 -2.03
C TYR A 95 4.22 0.64 -2.90
N GLU A 96 4.13 1.00 -4.19
CA GLU A 96 5.29 1.18 -5.07
C GLU A 96 6.29 2.22 -4.54
N LYS A 97 5.81 3.22 -3.81
CA LYS A 97 6.62 4.28 -3.21
C LYS A 97 6.99 4.03 -1.75
N THR A 98 6.49 2.95 -1.15
CA THR A 98 6.81 2.62 0.24
C THR A 98 8.15 1.90 0.32
N ILE A 99 9.00 2.35 1.24
CA ILE A 99 10.35 1.84 1.49
C ILE A 99 10.33 1.08 2.81
N TYR A 100 10.89 -0.13 2.82
CA TYR A 100 11.07 -0.94 4.02
C TYR A 100 12.57 -1.06 4.31
N GLU A 101 12.99 -0.65 5.51
CA GLU A 101 14.39 -0.68 5.95
C GLU A 101 14.50 -1.52 7.23
N ILE A 102 15.21 -2.65 7.17
CA ILE A 102 15.52 -3.41 8.38
C ILE A 102 16.56 -2.62 9.19
N GLU A 103 16.24 -2.29 10.44
CA GLU A 103 17.16 -1.64 11.37
C GLU A 103 17.95 -2.69 12.15
N LYS A 104 17.28 -3.78 12.58
CA LYS A 104 17.87 -4.75 13.49
C LYS A 104 17.24 -6.13 13.32
N ILE A 105 18.09 -7.16 13.41
CA ILE A 105 17.70 -8.57 13.58
C ILE A 105 18.18 -9.03 14.96
N ASN A 106 17.24 -9.31 15.86
CA ASN A 106 17.51 -9.71 17.24
C ASN A 106 17.17 -11.18 17.46
N PHE A 107 18.19 -12.02 17.63
CA PHE A 107 18.04 -13.45 17.95
C PHE A 107 17.62 -13.62 19.42
N ILE A 108 16.31 -13.84 19.66
CA ILE A 108 15.73 -14.08 20.98
C ILE A 108 16.08 -15.49 21.47
N SER A 109 16.00 -16.48 20.56
CA SER A 109 16.39 -17.87 20.79
C SER A 109 16.95 -18.49 19.51
N LYS A 110 17.40 -19.75 19.55
CA LYS A 110 17.83 -20.49 18.35
C LYS A 110 16.74 -20.62 17.28
N ASN A 111 15.47 -20.51 17.70
CA ASN A 111 14.31 -20.71 16.84
C ASN A 111 13.39 -19.50 16.77
N LYS A 112 13.79 -18.34 17.33
CA LYS A 112 12.97 -17.14 17.33
C LYS A 112 13.81 -15.90 17.14
N VAL A 113 13.42 -15.07 16.15
CA VAL A 113 14.03 -13.77 15.91
C VAL A 113 12.95 -12.69 15.87
N GLU A 114 13.36 -11.49 16.25
CA GLU A 114 12.60 -10.26 16.08
C GLU A 114 13.31 -9.40 15.04
N VAL A 115 12.61 -9.04 13.98
CA VAL A 115 13.06 -8.10 12.97
C VAL A 115 12.43 -6.75 13.28
N ILE A 116 13.24 -5.75 13.58
CA ILE A 116 12.82 -4.37 13.77
C ILE A 116 13.10 -3.64 12.47
N TYR A 117 12.07 -3.01 11.93
CA TYR A 117 12.16 -2.33 10.65
C TYR A 117 11.39 -1.02 10.64
N THR A 118 11.79 -0.15 9.75
CA THR A 118 11.13 1.12 9.45
C THR A 118 10.37 0.98 8.13
N GLU A 119 9.13 1.41 8.14
CA GLU A 119 8.28 1.59 6.97
C GLU A 119 8.15 3.09 6.71
N LYS A 120 8.61 3.53 5.53
CA LYS A 120 8.46 4.90 5.05
C LYS A 120 7.45 4.90 3.92
N SER A 121 6.26 5.41 4.16
CA SER A 121 5.18 5.49 3.17
C SER A 121 4.83 6.94 2.84
N PRO A 122 4.35 7.24 1.62
CA PRO A 122 3.86 8.57 1.29
C PRO A 122 2.83 9.06 2.32
N ASN A 123 2.98 10.29 2.81
CA ASN A 123 2.03 10.90 3.75
C ASN A 123 0.78 11.39 3.00
N ILE A 124 -0.11 10.46 2.67
CA ILE A 124 -1.34 10.75 1.93
C ILE A 124 -2.24 11.74 2.66
N PHE A 125 -2.26 11.68 4.01
CA PHE A 125 -3.07 12.62 4.78
C PHE A 125 -2.62 14.07 4.60
N GLU A 126 -1.32 14.32 4.60
CA GLU A 126 -0.79 15.66 4.38
C GLU A 126 -1.15 16.20 3.00
N ILE A 127 -1.05 15.35 1.97
CA ILE A 127 -1.47 15.72 0.62
C ILE A 127 -2.96 16.07 0.61
N MET A 128 -3.82 15.21 1.14
CA MET A 128 -5.28 15.36 1.14
C MET A 128 -5.75 16.62 1.86
N PHE A 129 -5.05 17.03 2.91
CA PHE A 129 -5.40 18.22 3.70
C PHE A 129 -4.66 19.48 3.27
N SER A 130 -3.78 19.41 2.24
CA SER A 130 -3.10 20.61 1.74
C SER A 130 -4.06 21.52 0.98
N GLU A 131 -3.92 22.84 1.19
CA GLU A 131 -4.72 23.84 0.48
C GLU A 131 -4.49 23.78 -1.03
N GLU A 132 -3.27 23.52 -1.46
CA GLU A 132 -2.90 23.42 -2.87
C GLU A 132 -3.62 22.28 -3.57
N PHE A 133 -3.64 21.09 -2.96
CA PHE A 133 -4.35 19.93 -3.49
C PHE A 133 -5.85 20.19 -3.60
N ASN A 134 -6.47 20.70 -2.52
CA ASN A 134 -7.90 20.97 -2.49
C ASN A 134 -8.31 22.02 -3.52
N LYS A 135 -7.51 23.07 -3.69
CA LYS A 135 -7.76 24.10 -4.70
C LYS A 135 -7.67 23.55 -6.13
N LYS A 136 -6.63 22.76 -6.43
CA LYS A 136 -6.48 22.10 -7.73
C LYS A 136 -7.64 21.15 -8.03
N LEU A 137 -8.08 20.40 -7.02
CA LEU A 137 -9.22 19.50 -7.15
C LEU A 137 -10.52 20.27 -7.43
N GLU A 138 -10.78 21.34 -6.65
CA GLU A 138 -11.95 22.20 -6.85
C GLU A 138 -12.00 22.82 -8.26
N ASP A 139 -10.88 23.35 -8.73
CA ASP A 139 -10.76 23.96 -10.07
C ASP A 139 -11.07 22.94 -11.17
N LYS A 140 -10.55 21.72 -11.07
CA LYS A 140 -10.79 20.65 -12.05
C LYS A 140 -12.21 20.15 -12.03
N VAL A 141 -12.74 19.86 -10.85
CA VAL A 141 -14.13 19.42 -10.67
C VAL A 141 -15.09 20.47 -11.23
N SER A 142 -14.86 21.75 -10.91
CA SER A 142 -15.67 22.86 -11.42
C SER A 142 -15.62 22.97 -12.93
N LYS A 143 -14.46 22.73 -13.53
CA LYS A 143 -14.29 22.72 -14.98
C LYS A 143 -15.06 21.59 -15.65
N GLU A 144 -14.98 20.37 -15.12
CA GLU A 144 -15.68 19.19 -15.64
C GLU A 144 -17.20 19.29 -15.48
N LEU A 145 -17.65 19.84 -14.35
CA LEU A 145 -19.09 20.06 -14.10
C LEU A 145 -19.66 21.25 -14.86
N GLY A 146 -18.83 22.21 -15.24
CA GLY A 146 -19.24 23.48 -15.84
C GLY A 146 -19.82 24.49 -14.83
N TYR A 147 -19.70 24.19 -13.53
CA TYR A 147 -20.11 25.09 -12.42
C TYR A 147 -19.32 24.78 -11.16
N LYS A 148 -19.25 25.79 -10.25
CA LYS A 148 -18.63 25.58 -8.93
C LYS A 148 -19.57 24.80 -8.02
N LEU A 149 -19.02 23.80 -7.33
CA LEU A 149 -19.73 22.94 -6.40
C LEU A 149 -19.62 23.54 -4.98
N ASP A 150 -20.63 24.26 -4.55
CA ASP A 150 -20.78 24.77 -3.19
C ASP A 150 -21.93 24.08 -2.44
N ASN A 151 -22.07 24.35 -1.14
CA ASN A 151 -23.08 23.73 -0.31
C ASN A 151 -24.52 24.03 -0.80
N GLU A 152 -24.75 25.23 -1.32
CA GLU A 152 -26.09 25.62 -1.86
C GLU A 152 -26.40 24.82 -3.13
N LYS A 153 -25.40 24.67 -4.02
CA LYS A 153 -25.57 23.94 -5.27
C LYS A 153 -25.78 22.44 -4.99
N ILE A 154 -24.99 21.86 -4.08
CA ILE A 154 -25.11 20.44 -3.69
C ILE A 154 -26.52 20.12 -3.19
N GLN A 155 -27.12 20.99 -2.38
CA GLN A 155 -28.48 20.78 -1.85
C GLN A 155 -29.55 20.77 -2.94
N LYS A 156 -29.31 21.48 -4.05
CA LYS A 156 -30.26 21.63 -5.16
C LYS A 156 -30.11 20.57 -6.24
N LEU A 157 -29.05 19.75 -6.18
CA LEU A 157 -28.80 18.67 -7.16
C LEU A 157 -29.81 17.52 -6.98
N SER A 158 -30.30 17.02 -8.10
CA SER A 158 -31.02 15.74 -8.16
C SER A 158 -30.11 14.58 -7.78
N ASN A 159 -30.66 13.40 -7.50
CA ASN A 159 -29.86 12.21 -7.17
C ASN A 159 -28.92 11.82 -8.32
N GLU A 160 -29.36 11.94 -9.57
CA GLU A 160 -28.55 11.65 -10.75
C GLU A 160 -27.38 12.62 -10.89
N GLU A 161 -27.64 13.93 -10.72
CA GLU A 161 -26.58 14.95 -10.74
C GLU A 161 -25.57 14.78 -9.61
N ARG A 162 -26.02 14.37 -8.41
CA ARG A 162 -25.13 14.06 -7.28
C ARG A 162 -24.25 12.86 -7.59
N LEU A 163 -24.78 11.80 -8.17
CA LEU A 163 -24.00 10.62 -8.58
C LEU A 163 -22.94 11.00 -9.62
N LYS A 164 -23.31 11.82 -10.61
CA LYS A 164 -22.38 12.33 -11.62
C LYS A 164 -21.30 13.20 -10.99
N ALA A 165 -21.65 14.14 -10.13
CA ALA A 165 -20.69 15.00 -9.44
C ALA A 165 -19.73 14.18 -8.59
N ASN A 166 -20.22 13.21 -7.82
CA ASN A 166 -19.37 12.31 -7.01
C ASN A 166 -18.40 11.49 -7.86
N ALA A 167 -18.86 11.00 -9.02
CA ALA A 167 -17.98 10.24 -9.93
C ALA A 167 -16.85 11.13 -10.48
N ILE A 168 -17.15 12.39 -10.83
CA ILE A 168 -16.14 13.36 -11.31
C ILE A 168 -15.18 13.71 -10.18
N ILE A 169 -15.67 14.02 -8.97
CA ILE A 169 -14.84 14.32 -7.80
C ILE A 169 -13.87 13.17 -7.54
N LEU A 170 -14.35 11.94 -7.51
CA LEU A 170 -13.54 10.76 -7.26
C LEU A 170 -12.49 10.55 -8.34
N SER A 171 -12.87 10.70 -9.61
CA SER A 171 -11.94 10.57 -10.75
C SER A 171 -10.84 11.62 -10.70
N GLU A 172 -11.19 12.89 -10.48
CA GLU A 172 -10.20 13.97 -10.41
C GLU A 172 -9.30 13.87 -9.18
N TYR A 173 -9.85 13.49 -8.03
CA TYR A 173 -9.08 13.20 -6.82
C TYR A 173 -7.99 12.16 -7.08
N GLN A 174 -8.34 11.06 -7.73
CA GLN A 174 -7.40 9.99 -8.02
C GLN A 174 -6.34 10.38 -9.02
N ASN A 175 -6.75 11.07 -10.09
CA ASN A 175 -5.84 11.55 -11.10
C ASN A 175 -4.79 12.49 -10.50
N GLU A 176 -5.20 13.41 -9.61
CA GLU A 176 -4.25 14.30 -8.94
C GLU A 176 -3.35 13.56 -7.94
N MET A 177 -3.91 12.66 -7.16
CA MET A 177 -3.13 11.87 -6.22
C MET A 177 -2.06 11.02 -6.93
N ILE A 178 -2.43 10.34 -8.01
CA ILE A 178 -1.50 9.54 -8.82
C ILE A 178 -0.38 10.44 -9.38
N LYS A 179 -0.69 11.63 -9.88
CA LYS A 179 0.33 12.57 -10.37
C LYS A 179 1.31 13.01 -9.31
N ILE A 180 0.82 13.29 -8.09
CA ILE A 180 1.66 13.66 -6.96
C ILE A 180 2.61 12.50 -6.60
N LEU A 181 2.08 11.28 -6.55
CA LEU A 181 2.87 10.08 -6.26
C LEU A 181 3.89 9.77 -7.36
N ASP A 182 3.51 9.86 -8.63
CA ASP A 182 4.41 9.61 -9.77
C ASP A 182 5.55 10.64 -9.83
N ASN A 183 5.27 11.89 -9.46
CA ASN A 183 6.27 12.97 -9.44
C ASN A 183 7.07 13.04 -8.13
N ASN A 184 6.84 12.13 -7.17
CA ASN A 184 7.45 12.13 -5.83
C ASN A 184 7.27 13.47 -5.09
N GLN A 185 6.12 14.11 -5.25
CA GLN A 185 5.76 15.39 -4.62
C GLN A 185 5.04 15.15 -3.28
N PHE A 186 5.69 14.43 -2.37
CA PHE A 186 5.15 14.08 -1.07
C PHE A 186 6.25 13.95 -0.03
N GLU A 187 5.90 14.07 1.24
CA GLU A 187 6.74 13.69 2.36
C GLU A 187 6.46 12.25 2.77
N TYR A 188 7.47 11.62 3.41
CA TYR A 188 7.31 10.28 3.95
C TYR A 188 6.82 10.31 5.39
N MET A 189 5.76 9.58 5.67
CA MET A 189 5.42 9.19 7.02
C MET A 189 6.26 7.95 7.40
N THR A 190 6.88 7.99 8.57
CA THR A 190 7.78 6.93 9.04
C THR A 190 7.17 6.21 10.22
N ASN A 191 7.04 4.88 10.11
CA ASN A 191 6.55 4.02 11.17
C ASN A 191 7.62 2.97 11.52
N LYS A 192 7.86 2.78 12.83
CA LYS A 192 8.68 1.68 13.33
C LYS A 192 7.82 0.48 13.65
N ASN A 193 8.20 -0.65 13.09
CA ASN A 193 7.46 -1.90 13.19
C ASN A 193 8.37 -3.04 13.65
N LYS A 194 7.76 -4.12 14.12
CA LYS A 194 8.45 -5.36 14.42
C LYS A 194 7.74 -6.54 13.78
N MET A 195 8.52 -7.54 13.41
CA MET A 195 8.05 -8.81 12.88
C MET A 195 8.72 -9.95 13.66
N ILE A 196 7.94 -10.91 14.11
CA ILE A 196 8.47 -12.10 14.78
C ILE A 196 8.52 -13.25 13.77
N LEU A 197 9.69 -13.86 13.63
CA LEU A 197 9.86 -15.07 12.83
C LEU A 197 10.25 -16.23 13.74
N GLU A 198 9.65 -17.40 13.50
CA GLU A 198 9.97 -18.65 14.18
C GLU A 198 10.56 -19.66 13.20
N ARG A 199 11.59 -20.38 13.65
CA ARG A 199 12.22 -21.43 12.87
C ARG A 199 11.49 -22.74 13.09
N LYS A 200 10.95 -23.30 12.00
CA LYS A 200 10.33 -24.62 11.96
C LYS A 200 11.17 -25.61 11.13
N LYS A 201 10.67 -26.81 10.93
CA LYS A 201 11.40 -27.87 10.18
C LYS A 201 11.79 -27.44 8.75
N LYS A 202 11.00 -26.57 8.12
CA LYS A 202 11.21 -26.10 6.73
C LYS A 202 11.99 -24.79 6.62
N GLY A 203 12.28 -24.11 7.73
CA GLY A 203 12.99 -22.82 7.75
C GLY A 203 12.33 -21.80 8.68
N TRP A 204 12.63 -20.52 8.44
CA TRP A 204 12.00 -19.40 9.15
C TRP A 204 10.61 -19.14 8.57
N GLU A 205 9.66 -18.87 9.43
CA GLU A 205 8.27 -18.56 9.07
C GLU A 205 7.76 -17.40 9.94
N TYR A 206 6.88 -16.57 9.37
CA TYR A 206 6.18 -15.52 10.13
C TYR A 206 5.26 -16.16 11.17
N LYS A 207 5.17 -15.52 12.33
CA LYS A 207 4.24 -15.87 13.39
C LYS A 207 3.22 -14.76 13.54
N ASP A 208 1.97 -15.06 13.21
CA ASP A 208 0.85 -14.20 13.61
C ASP A 208 0.74 -14.15 15.13
N GLU A 209 0.69 -12.94 15.72
CA GLU A 209 0.47 -12.72 17.15
C GLU A 209 -1.02 -12.73 17.49
#